data_c3764fcd7e8b68681a8efa74734f1316
#
_entry.id   c3764fcd7e8b68681a8efa74734f1316
#
_cell.length_a   1.000
_cell.length_b   1.000
_cell.length_c   1.000
_cell.angle_alpha   90.00
_cell.angle_beta   90.00
_cell.angle_gamma   90.00
#
_symmetry.space_group_name_H-M   'P 1'
#
loop_
_entity.id
_entity.type
_entity.pdbx_description
1 polymer ?
#
loop_
_entity_poly.entity_id
_entity_poly.type
_entity_poly.pdbx_seq_one_letter_code
_entity_poly.pdbx_strand_id
1 'polypeptide(L)'
;WYPGGGIYRDVWLTKVHETHIGQSGTFITAKNISNDEATLDLVIQVENSSNSDSSTTKVSVETEVFEYDAERESVGTKVGSFPSETLTVVAGAVGSLEVSATVKSPKLWGPIPQQHPNMYIAITRMFSGNDEIDSYETTFGIRSVEYKGDGLYINNEKIYIQGVCQHHDLGPLG
;
A
#
# COMPACT_ATOMS: atom_id res chain seq x y z
N TRP A 1 -12.33 10.98 30.30
CA TRP A 1 -11.25 10.81 29.34
C TRP A 1 -10.07 11.71 29.70
N TYR A 2 -8.86 11.19 29.67
CA TYR A 2 -7.63 11.94 29.93
C TYR A 2 -6.96 12.27 28.61
N PRO A 3 -6.82 13.54 28.23
CA PRO A 3 -5.92 13.90 27.13
C PRO A 3 -4.49 13.77 27.65
N GLY A 4 -3.79 12.74 27.20
CA GLY A 4 -2.36 12.59 27.44
C GLY A 4 -1.56 13.64 26.67
N GLY A 5 -0.52 14.18 27.26
CA GLY A 5 0.46 15.04 26.62
C GLY A 5 1.72 14.27 26.23
N GLY A 6 2.48 14.80 25.24
CA GLY A 6 3.75 14.22 24.84
C GLY A 6 3.68 13.32 23.60
N ILE A 7 4.83 12.80 23.20
CA ILE A 7 5.02 11.92 22.04
C ILE A 7 4.99 10.48 22.57
N TYR A 8 3.94 9.74 22.21
CA TYR A 8 3.76 8.34 22.62
C TYR A 8 3.79 7.35 21.46
N ARG A 9 3.84 7.84 20.22
CA ARG A 9 4.01 7.05 19.01
C ARG A 9 5.39 7.26 18.43
N ASP A 10 5.83 6.32 17.58
CA ASP A 10 7.10 6.36 16.90
C ASP A 10 7.24 7.64 16.06
N VAL A 11 8.42 8.21 16.09
CA VAL A 11 8.82 9.35 15.24
C VAL A 11 9.87 8.85 14.28
N TRP A 12 9.58 8.96 12.99
CA TRP A 12 10.44 8.49 11.91
C TRP A 12 11.17 9.65 11.25
N LEU A 13 12.45 9.46 11.00
CA LEU A 13 13.23 10.32 10.12
C LEU A 13 13.52 9.54 8.84
N THR A 14 12.90 9.96 7.73
CA THR A 14 13.09 9.35 6.42
C THR A 14 14.09 10.15 5.60
N LYS A 15 15.15 9.48 5.10
CA LYS A 15 16.10 10.06 4.17
C LYS A 15 15.80 9.53 2.78
N VAL A 16 15.53 10.43 1.84
CA VAL A 16 15.16 10.10 0.46
C VAL A 16 16.04 10.86 -0.54
N HIS A 17 16.01 10.42 -1.80
CA HIS A 17 16.57 11.18 -2.92
C HIS A 17 15.70 12.44 -3.19
N GLU A 18 16.24 13.47 -3.86
CA GLU A 18 15.45 14.67 -4.26
C GLU A 18 14.20 14.28 -5.05
N THR A 19 14.31 13.29 -5.94
CA THR A 19 13.16 12.68 -6.61
C THR A 19 12.91 11.32 -5.98
N HIS A 20 11.75 11.14 -5.38
CA HIS A 20 11.40 9.94 -4.60
C HIS A 20 9.90 9.62 -4.67
N ILE A 21 9.53 8.43 -4.25
CA ILE A 21 8.13 8.05 -4.05
C ILE A 21 7.62 8.78 -2.81
N GLY A 22 6.53 9.54 -2.95
CA GLY A 22 5.97 10.34 -1.86
C GLY A 22 5.59 9.51 -0.64
N GLN A 23 5.55 10.14 0.53
CA GLN A 23 5.09 9.46 1.74
C GLN A 23 3.65 9.02 1.57
N SER A 24 3.35 7.72 1.79
CA SER A 24 2.07 7.09 1.43
C SER A 24 1.72 7.26 -0.07
N GLY A 25 2.74 7.42 -0.90
CA GLY A 25 2.61 7.72 -2.32
C GLY A 25 2.22 6.52 -3.19
N THR A 26 1.99 5.34 -2.62
CA THR A 26 1.47 4.17 -3.32
C THR A 26 0.08 3.82 -2.79
N PHE A 27 -0.88 3.62 -3.69
CA PHE A 27 -2.24 3.24 -3.34
C PHE A 27 -2.73 2.12 -4.24
N ILE A 28 -3.09 0.96 -3.64
CA ILE A 28 -3.52 -0.24 -4.35
C ILE A 28 -4.98 -0.52 -4.04
N THR A 29 -5.77 -0.68 -5.10
CA THR A 29 -7.16 -1.14 -5.02
C THR A 29 -7.34 -2.44 -5.80
N ALA A 30 -8.28 -3.27 -5.37
CA ALA A 30 -8.63 -4.51 -6.06
C ALA A 30 -10.06 -4.44 -6.59
N LYS A 31 -10.25 -4.89 -7.84
CA LYS A 31 -11.55 -4.97 -8.51
C LYS A 31 -11.68 -6.26 -9.30
N ASN A 32 -12.89 -6.57 -9.79
CA ASN A 32 -13.17 -7.79 -10.56
C ASN A 32 -12.67 -9.06 -9.84
N ILE A 33 -12.93 -9.11 -8.53
CA ILE A 33 -12.40 -10.15 -7.65
C ILE A 33 -13.22 -11.43 -7.83
N SER A 34 -12.54 -12.53 -8.13
CA SER A 34 -13.06 -13.87 -8.20
C SER A 34 -12.05 -14.88 -7.62
N ASN A 35 -12.42 -16.15 -7.57
CA ASN A 35 -11.48 -17.21 -7.18
C ASN A 35 -10.37 -17.43 -8.23
N ASP A 36 -10.62 -17.07 -9.49
CA ASP A 36 -9.70 -17.30 -10.60
C ASP A 36 -8.72 -16.13 -10.77
N GLU A 37 -9.20 -14.91 -10.54
CA GLU A 37 -8.38 -13.72 -10.72
C GLU A 37 -8.92 -12.48 -9.97
N ALA A 38 -8.04 -11.53 -9.77
CA ALA A 38 -8.36 -10.18 -9.33
C ALA A 38 -7.54 -9.17 -10.14
N THR A 39 -8.16 -8.03 -10.46
CA THR A 39 -7.45 -6.89 -11.06
C THR A 39 -7.00 -5.97 -9.94
N LEU A 40 -5.73 -5.60 -9.93
CA LEU A 40 -5.17 -4.59 -9.04
C LEU A 40 -4.93 -3.31 -9.84
N ASP A 41 -5.38 -2.18 -9.30
CA ASP A 41 -5.01 -0.85 -9.78
C ASP A 41 -4.05 -0.23 -8.77
N LEU A 42 -2.96 0.30 -9.26
CA LEU A 42 -1.91 0.95 -8.46
C LEU A 42 -1.74 2.39 -8.92
N VAL A 43 -1.84 3.31 -7.98
CA VAL A 43 -1.46 4.71 -8.14
C VAL A 43 -0.13 4.93 -7.45
N ILE A 44 0.81 5.59 -8.13
CA ILE A 44 2.12 5.95 -7.58
C ILE A 44 2.31 7.45 -7.71
N GLN A 45 2.60 8.11 -6.60
CA GLN A 45 2.96 9.52 -6.55
C GLN A 45 4.47 9.68 -6.40
N VAL A 46 5.07 10.46 -7.29
CA VAL A 46 6.50 10.76 -7.29
C VAL A 46 6.68 12.25 -7.03
N GLU A 47 7.44 12.57 -6.01
CA GLU A 47 7.80 13.94 -5.63
C GLU A 47 9.19 14.28 -6.15
N ASN A 48 9.35 15.51 -6.67
CA ASN A 48 10.65 16.08 -7.00
C ASN A 48 10.88 17.32 -6.14
N SER A 49 11.64 17.17 -5.08
CA SER A 49 11.96 18.23 -4.10
C SER A 49 13.12 19.14 -4.53
N SER A 50 13.62 18.99 -5.76
CA SER A 50 14.69 19.85 -6.27
C SER A 50 14.28 21.33 -6.30
N ASN A 51 15.19 22.20 -5.91
CA ASN A 51 14.98 23.66 -5.89
C ASN A 51 15.46 24.35 -7.18
N SER A 52 15.79 23.60 -8.22
CA SER A 52 16.28 24.16 -9.49
C SER A 52 15.12 24.53 -10.40
N ASP A 53 14.90 25.81 -10.66
CA ASP A 53 13.74 26.39 -11.37
C ASP A 53 13.44 25.84 -12.79
N SER A 54 14.24 24.93 -13.31
CA SER A 54 14.07 24.39 -14.67
C SER A 54 14.40 22.91 -14.80
N SER A 55 14.67 22.22 -13.70
CA SER A 55 15.02 20.80 -13.77
C SER A 55 13.77 19.91 -13.86
N THR A 56 13.83 18.99 -14.81
CA THR A 56 12.88 17.88 -14.88
C THR A 56 13.64 16.59 -14.65
N THR A 57 13.09 15.69 -13.85
CA THR A 57 13.69 14.37 -13.64
C THR A 57 12.80 13.33 -14.31
N LYS A 58 13.40 12.53 -15.20
CA LYS A 58 12.74 11.38 -15.80
C LYS A 58 13.09 10.14 -14.99
N VAL A 59 12.06 9.43 -14.52
CA VAL A 59 12.19 8.19 -13.76
C VAL A 59 11.41 7.07 -14.42
N SER A 60 11.83 5.84 -14.22
CA SER A 60 11.04 4.64 -14.49
C SER A 60 10.66 3.97 -13.18
N VAL A 61 9.47 3.37 -13.15
CA VAL A 61 8.91 2.72 -11.97
C VAL A 61 8.53 1.30 -12.32
N GLU A 62 8.92 0.36 -11.46
CA GLU A 62 8.62 -1.06 -11.57
C GLU A 62 8.01 -1.53 -10.25
N THR A 63 6.91 -2.29 -10.31
CA THR A 63 6.27 -2.83 -9.11
C THR A 63 6.01 -4.32 -9.25
N GLU A 64 6.48 -5.07 -8.29
CA GLU A 64 6.27 -6.51 -8.17
C GLU A 64 5.40 -6.82 -6.97
N VAL A 65 4.53 -7.84 -7.09
CA VAL A 65 3.61 -8.26 -6.04
C VAL A 65 3.97 -9.66 -5.56
N PHE A 66 4.06 -9.81 -4.24
CA PHE A 66 4.40 -11.07 -3.58
C PHE A 66 3.37 -11.42 -2.53
N GLU A 67 3.23 -12.71 -2.21
CA GLU A 67 2.59 -13.13 -0.97
C GLU A 67 3.38 -12.59 0.23
N TYR A 68 2.70 -12.26 1.32
CA TYR A 68 3.34 -11.70 2.51
C TYR A 68 2.85 -12.38 3.78
N ASP A 69 3.77 -12.91 4.58
CA ASP A 69 3.52 -13.42 5.91
C ASP A 69 3.69 -12.28 6.92
N ALA A 70 2.56 -11.71 7.38
CA ALA A 70 2.56 -10.57 8.30
C ALA A 70 3.03 -10.92 9.73
N GLU A 71 2.96 -12.20 10.14
CA GLU A 71 3.42 -12.64 11.46
C GLU A 71 4.95 -12.76 11.51
N ARG A 72 5.55 -13.19 10.39
CA ARG A 72 7.01 -13.37 10.25
C ARG A 72 7.69 -12.22 9.56
N GLU A 73 6.91 -11.22 9.09
CA GLU A 73 7.40 -10.09 8.31
C GLU A 73 8.25 -10.55 7.10
N SER A 74 7.78 -11.60 6.40
CA SER A 74 8.56 -12.22 5.33
C SER A 74 7.85 -12.19 3.98
N VAL A 75 8.64 -11.86 2.94
CA VAL A 75 8.22 -11.85 1.54
C VAL A 75 8.22 -13.29 1.02
N GLY A 76 7.11 -13.70 0.45
CA GLY A 76 6.90 -15.04 -0.08
C GLY A 76 7.05 -15.11 -1.62
N THR A 77 6.18 -15.89 -2.24
CA THR A 77 6.21 -16.12 -3.69
C THR A 77 5.70 -14.91 -4.47
N LYS A 78 6.40 -14.57 -5.57
CA LYS A 78 5.93 -13.56 -6.53
C LYS A 78 4.64 -14.06 -7.21
N VAL A 79 3.60 -13.22 -7.20
CA VAL A 79 2.27 -13.54 -7.76
C VAL A 79 1.91 -12.66 -8.95
N GLY A 80 2.64 -11.58 -9.18
CA GLY A 80 2.40 -10.69 -10.31
C GLY A 80 3.38 -9.54 -10.39
N SER A 81 3.22 -8.71 -11.41
CA SER A 81 3.93 -7.44 -11.57
C SER A 81 3.06 -6.49 -12.37
N PHE A 82 3.21 -5.21 -12.08
CA PHE A 82 2.61 -4.16 -12.89
C PHE A 82 3.50 -3.85 -14.11
N PRO A 83 2.93 -3.28 -15.19
CA PRO A 83 3.74 -2.75 -16.29
C PRO A 83 4.74 -1.71 -15.77
N SER A 84 5.97 -1.74 -16.29
CA SER A 84 6.94 -0.68 -16.04
C SER A 84 6.53 0.56 -16.81
N GLU A 85 6.54 1.71 -16.12
CA GLU A 85 6.15 3.00 -16.69
C GLU A 85 7.19 4.07 -16.41
N THR A 86 7.18 5.12 -17.23
CA THR A 86 8.07 6.27 -17.07
C THR A 86 7.30 7.54 -16.81
N LEU A 87 7.86 8.39 -15.94
CA LEU A 87 7.30 9.67 -15.57
C LEU A 87 8.38 10.74 -15.63
N THR A 88 8.01 11.95 -16.07
CA THR A 88 8.87 13.13 -15.96
C THR A 88 8.22 14.09 -14.96
N VAL A 89 8.95 14.42 -13.90
CA VAL A 89 8.47 15.27 -12.81
C VAL A 89 9.30 16.57 -12.79
N VAL A 90 8.61 17.69 -12.84
CA VAL A 90 9.22 19.03 -12.74
C VAL A 90 9.66 19.29 -11.30
N ALA A 91 10.73 20.03 -11.12
CA ALA A 91 11.20 20.46 -9.80
C ALA A 91 10.09 21.14 -8.98
N GLY A 92 9.98 20.78 -7.71
CA GLY A 92 8.96 21.26 -6.79
C GLY A 92 7.56 20.71 -7.05
N ALA A 93 7.39 19.74 -7.97
CA ALA A 93 6.09 19.16 -8.31
C ALA A 93 5.93 17.72 -7.84
N VAL A 94 4.68 17.27 -7.82
CA VAL A 94 4.28 15.87 -7.65
C VAL A 94 3.71 15.36 -8.97
N GLY A 95 4.24 14.27 -9.46
CA GLY A 95 3.69 13.53 -10.60
C GLY A 95 2.97 12.28 -10.15
N SER A 96 2.05 11.75 -10.97
CA SER A 96 1.30 10.53 -10.68
C SER A 96 1.31 9.58 -11.86
N LEU A 97 1.42 8.30 -11.56
CA LEU A 97 1.27 7.17 -12.49
C LEU A 97 0.11 6.29 -12.04
N GLU A 98 -0.62 5.74 -13.01
CA GLU A 98 -1.67 4.75 -12.76
C GLU A 98 -1.43 3.54 -13.64
N VAL A 99 -1.35 2.36 -13.04
CA VAL A 99 -1.12 1.09 -13.73
C VAL A 99 -2.02 0.01 -13.18
N SER A 100 -2.31 -1.00 -14.00
CA SER A 100 -3.15 -2.14 -13.60
C SER A 100 -2.44 -3.45 -13.89
N ALA A 101 -2.68 -4.44 -13.02
CA ALA A 101 -2.18 -5.80 -13.18
C ALA A 101 -3.23 -6.82 -12.77
N THR A 102 -3.07 -8.07 -13.22
CA THR A 102 -3.94 -9.18 -12.83
C THR A 102 -3.16 -10.17 -11.96
N VAL A 103 -3.73 -10.52 -10.82
CA VAL A 103 -3.25 -11.62 -9.98
C VAL A 103 -4.15 -12.82 -10.21
N LYS A 104 -3.57 -13.97 -10.53
CA LYS A 104 -4.28 -15.24 -10.74
C LYS A 104 -4.43 -16.01 -9.44
N SER A 105 -5.60 -16.64 -9.26
CA SER A 105 -5.95 -17.44 -8.08
C SER A 105 -5.61 -16.73 -6.76
N PRO A 106 -6.11 -15.51 -6.53
CA PRO A 106 -5.73 -14.73 -5.36
C PRO A 106 -6.23 -15.39 -4.07
N LYS A 107 -5.38 -15.40 -3.05
CA LYS A 107 -5.79 -15.70 -1.67
C LYS A 107 -6.45 -14.46 -1.09
N LEU A 108 -7.75 -14.50 -0.87
CA LEU A 108 -8.48 -13.34 -0.40
C LEU A 108 -8.18 -13.06 1.08
N TRP A 109 -8.09 -11.78 1.43
CA TRP A 109 -8.03 -11.33 2.82
C TRP A 109 -9.43 -11.32 3.43
N GLY A 110 -9.57 -11.82 4.62
CA GLY A 110 -10.79 -11.68 5.40
C GLY A 110 -10.54 -11.80 6.91
N PRO A 111 -11.50 -11.39 7.74
CA PRO A 111 -11.36 -11.39 9.18
C PRO A 111 -11.43 -12.81 9.76
N ILE A 112 -10.62 -13.09 10.78
CA ILE A 112 -10.73 -14.29 11.59
C ILE A 112 -11.96 -14.16 12.54
N PRO A 113 -12.59 -15.28 12.96
CA PRO A 113 -12.25 -16.67 12.64
C PRO A 113 -12.89 -17.19 11.34
N GLN A 114 -13.76 -16.42 10.68
CA GLN A 114 -14.55 -16.89 9.54
C GLN A 114 -13.71 -17.05 8.27
N GLN A 115 -12.72 -16.18 8.10
CA GLN A 115 -11.84 -16.13 6.92
C GLN A 115 -10.38 -16.09 7.36
N HIS A 116 -9.46 -15.88 6.40
CA HIS A 116 -8.02 -15.79 6.65
C HIS A 116 -7.49 -14.42 6.25
N PRO A 117 -6.63 -13.77 7.06
CA PRO A 117 -6.05 -12.48 6.76
C PRO A 117 -4.84 -12.61 5.81
N ASN A 118 -5.06 -13.20 4.61
CA ASN A 118 -4.00 -13.34 3.62
C ASN A 118 -3.53 -11.97 3.14
N MET A 119 -2.22 -11.73 3.22
CA MET A 119 -1.61 -10.46 2.86
C MET A 119 -0.70 -10.59 1.65
N TYR A 120 -0.53 -9.47 0.98
CA TYR A 120 0.41 -9.28 -0.10
C TYR A 120 1.29 -8.07 0.21
N ILE A 121 2.47 -8.03 -0.40
CA ILE A 121 3.33 -6.87 -0.42
C ILE A 121 3.66 -6.51 -1.86
N ALA A 122 3.49 -5.24 -2.20
CA ALA A 122 3.96 -4.66 -3.45
C ALA A 122 5.27 -3.94 -3.17
N ILE A 123 6.31 -4.30 -3.91
CA ILE A 123 7.62 -3.66 -3.84
C ILE A 123 7.76 -2.81 -5.10
N THR A 124 7.70 -1.50 -4.91
CA THR A 124 7.84 -0.50 -5.97
C THR A 124 9.26 0.04 -5.95
N ARG A 125 9.98 -0.11 -7.07
CA ARG A 125 11.34 0.43 -7.26
C ARG A 125 11.31 1.52 -8.29
N MET A 126 12.06 2.58 -8.03
CA MET A 126 12.19 3.71 -8.93
C MET A 126 13.63 3.92 -9.37
N PHE A 127 13.81 4.14 -10.67
CA PHE A 127 15.12 4.25 -11.28
C PHE A 127 15.28 5.59 -12.01
N SER A 128 16.50 6.13 -11.98
CA SER A 128 16.96 7.20 -12.86
C SER A 128 18.03 6.64 -13.79
N GLY A 129 17.67 6.43 -15.06
CA GLY A 129 18.48 5.60 -15.95
C GLY A 129 18.56 4.16 -15.47
N ASN A 130 19.76 3.70 -15.12
CA ASN A 130 19.98 2.33 -14.60
C ASN A 130 20.15 2.29 -13.07
N ASP A 131 20.15 3.43 -12.40
CA ASP A 131 20.39 3.52 -10.97
C ASP A 131 19.05 3.49 -10.21
N GLU A 132 18.90 2.54 -9.29
CA GLU A 132 17.80 2.53 -8.35
C GLU A 132 17.97 3.66 -7.36
N ILE A 133 17.03 4.62 -7.36
CA ILE A 133 17.11 5.83 -6.53
C ILE A 133 16.11 5.81 -5.37
N ASP A 134 15.09 4.94 -5.42
CA ASP A 134 14.14 4.78 -4.34
C ASP A 134 13.42 3.42 -4.40
N SER A 135 12.94 2.97 -3.24
CA SER A 135 12.14 1.75 -3.11
C SER A 135 11.07 1.95 -2.04
N TYR A 136 9.85 1.51 -2.33
CA TYR A 136 8.70 1.64 -1.44
C TYR A 136 7.92 0.34 -1.31
N GLU A 137 7.64 -0.08 -0.07
CA GLU A 137 6.89 -1.29 0.22
C GLU A 137 5.46 -0.95 0.66
N THR A 138 4.49 -1.67 0.09
CA THR A 138 3.06 -1.48 0.41
C THR A 138 2.41 -2.81 0.70
N THR A 139 2.03 -3.04 1.93
CA THR A 139 1.26 -4.22 2.32
C THR A 139 -0.23 -4.00 2.09
N PHE A 140 -0.92 -5.01 1.55
CA PHE A 140 -2.35 -4.94 1.27
C PHE A 140 -3.01 -6.31 1.27
N GLY A 141 -4.35 -6.32 1.33
CA GLY A 141 -5.17 -7.52 1.20
C GLY A 141 -6.14 -7.38 0.04
N ILE A 142 -6.34 -8.47 -0.73
CA ILE A 142 -7.32 -8.51 -1.82
C ILE A 142 -8.66 -8.94 -1.22
N ARG A 143 -9.67 -8.07 -1.27
CA ARG A 143 -11.01 -8.35 -0.73
C ARG A 143 -12.08 -7.53 -1.42
N SER A 144 -13.31 -8.07 -1.45
CA SER A 144 -14.51 -7.27 -1.72
C SER A 144 -15.18 -6.88 -0.40
N VAL A 145 -15.76 -5.68 -0.36
CA VAL A 145 -16.53 -5.19 0.79
C VAL A 145 -17.85 -4.63 0.27
N GLU A 146 -18.96 -5.15 0.78
CA GLU A 146 -20.29 -4.71 0.40
C GLU A 146 -21.15 -4.45 1.64
N TYR A 147 -21.87 -3.31 1.64
CA TYR A 147 -22.89 -2.99 2.64
C TYR A 147 -24.26 -3.29 2.04
N LYS A 148 -24.97 -4.25 2.62
CA LYS A 148 -26.33 -4.63 2.24
C LYS A 148 -27.32 -4.21 3.33
N GLY A 149 -28.63 -4.24 3.02
CA GLY A 149 -29.65 -3.85 3.98
C GLY A 149 -29.68 -4.69 5.27
N ASP A 150 -29.08 -5.88 5.25
CA ASP A 150 -29.02 -6.81 6.36
C ASP A 150 -27.62 -6.97 6.98
N GLY A 151 -26.60 -6.23 6.50
CA GLY A 151 -25.28 -6.22 7.11
C GLY A 151 -24.11 -5.99 6.19
N LEU A 152 -22.89 -6.17 6.76
CA LEU A 152 -21.60 -6.10 6.09
C LEU A 152 -21.25 -7.45 5.50
N TYR A 153 -20.76 -7.45 4.26
CA TYR A 153 -20.26 -8.62 3.57
C TYR A 153 -18.80 -8.40 3.16
N ILE A 154 -17.95 -9.37 3.45
CA ILE A 154 -16.56 -9.43 2.98
C ILE A 154 -16.40 -10.72 2.18
N ASN A 155 -15.95 -10.61 0.93
CA ASN A 155 -15.80 -11.75 0.00
C ASN A 155 -17.13 -12.54 -0.15
N ASN A 156 -18.25 -11.82 -0.27
CA ASN A 156 -19.61 -12.37 -0.35
C ASN A 156 -20.11 -13.10 0.91
N GLU A 157 -19.36 -13.12 2.00
CA GLU A 157 -19.76 -13.73 3.26
C GLU A 157 -20.19 -12.64 4.25
N LYS A 158 -21.33 -12.87 4.94
CA LYS A 158 -21.82 -11.93 5.96
C LYS A 158 -20.94 -11.97 7.19
N ILE A 159 -20.38 -10.80 7.54
CA ILE A 159 -19.47 -10.67 8.67
C ILE A 159 -20.18 -10.01 9.86
N TYR A 160 -19.94 -10.58 11.03
CA TYR A 160 -20.39 -10.03 12.29
C TYR A 160 -19.22 -9.30 12.96
N ILE A 161 -19.33 -7.97 13.06
CA ILE A 161 -18.30 -7.16 13.70
C ILE A 161 -18.52 -7.17 15.20
N GLN A 162 -17.49 -7.61 15.94
CA GLN A 162 -17.42 -7.49 17.39
C GLN A 162 -16.25 -6.58 17.74
N GLY A 163 -16.50 -5.58 18.57
CA GLY A 163 -15.49 -4.60 18.89
C GLY A 163 -15.68 -4.01 20.28
N VAL A 164 -14.60 -3.43 20.79
CA VAL A 164 -14.55 -2.72 22.06
C VAL A 164 -13.85 -1.38 21.86
N CYS A 165 -14.12 -0.41 22.74
CA CYS A 165 -13.32 0.81 22.82
C CYS A 165 -12.03 0.49 23.58
N GLN A 166 -10.87 0.61 22.89
CA GLN A 166 -9.57 0.50 23.50
C GLN A 166 -8.86 1.86 23.39
N HIS A 167 -8.53 2.43 24.55
CA HIS A 167 -7.76 3.66 24.62
C HIS A 167 -6.25 3.35 24.59
N HIS A 168 -5.47 4.33 24.16
CA HIS A 168 -4.02 4.16 23.96
C HIS A 168 -3.21 4.18 25.27
N ASP A 169 -3.82 4.55 26.39
CA ASP A 169 -3.20 4.58 27.70
C ASP A 169 -3.97 3.74 28.73
N LEU A 170 -3.33 3.47 29.84
CA LEU A 170 -3.90 2.76 30.99
C LEU A 170 -4.51 3.73 32.03
N GLY A 171 -5.03 4.85 31.58
CA GLY A 171 -5.57 5.89 32.46
C GLY A 171 -4.45 6.55 33.27
N PRO A 172 -4.53 6.56 34.63
CA PRO A 172 -3.53 7.26 35.45
C PRO A 172 -2.14 6.64 35.44
N LEU A 173 -1.97 5.48 34.80
CA LEU A 173 -0.67 4.79 34.74
C LEU A 173 0.13 5.12 33.46
N GLY A 174 -0.50 5.79 32.49
CA GLY A 174 0.14 6.17 31.21
C GLY A 174 0.32 5.03 30.23
#